data_49a529188e50c834e6a4601c02edce92
#
_entry.id   49a529188e50c834e6a4601c02edce92
#
_cell.length_a   1.000
_cell.length_b   1.000
_cell.length_c   1.000
_cell.angle_alpha   90.00
_cell.angle_beta   90.00
_cell.angle_gamma   90.00
#
_symmetry.space_group_name_H-M   'P 1'
#
loop_
_entity.id
_entity.type
_entity.pdbx_description
1 polymer ?
#
loop_
_entity_poly.entity_id
_entity_poly.type
_entity_poly.pdbx_seq_one_letter_code
_entity_poly.pdbx_strand_id
1 'polypeptide(L)'
;PWYCFDTHNAQQKMTLWDGTELEPALGIGAFAEKTLVAAGQCTRIEGDMDRDQYAAVGLLGCGITAGIGAALNTGAVRRGESVAVIGCGGVGVAAVAGAALAGATTVIAVDVDGQKLAAAERLGATHTVDSSERDAVEAIRELTGGHGADVVIDAVGVAETFRQAFEARDLAGRLVLVGVPNPDTELTLDLAEVFSHGGSVRPAWYGDCLPSRDFPMLVDQYRLGRLDLDAFVTERTDLEHINEAFEKMAEGSVLRLSLI
;
A
#
# COMPACT_ATOMS: atom_id res chain seq x y z
N PRO A 1 10.23 9.25 -5.55
CA PRO A 1 9.34 10.29 -5.04
C PRO A 1 9.16 11.45 -6.02
N TRP A 2 10.20 11.87 -6.73
CA TRP A 2 10.15 13.03 -7.65
C TRP A 2 9.12 12.88 -8.77
N TYR A 3 8.89 11.67 -9.27
CA TYR A 3 7.95 11.42 -10.37
C TYR A 3 6.49 11.74 -10.03
N CYS A 4 6.11 11.72 -8.76
CA CYS A 4 4.77 12.12 -8.33
C CYS A 4 4.61 13.65 -8.28
N PHE A 5 5.72 14.39 -8.17
CA PHE A 5 5.72 15.85 -8.07
C PHE A 5 6.22 16.54 -9.34
N ASP A 6 7.08 15.88 -10.10
CA ASP A 6 7.59 16.40 -11.37
C ASP A 6 6.68 15.96 -12.51
N THR A 7 5.51 16.57 -12.53
CA THR A 7 4.51 16.36 -13.57
C THR A 7 4.72 17.36 -14.70
N HIS A 8 5.74 17.17 -15.50
CA HIS A 8 5.98 18.03 -16.69
C HIS A 8 4.76 18.18 -17.59
N ASN A 9 3.83 17.22 -17.53
CA ASN A 9 2.57 17.24 -18.25
C ASN A 9 1.40 17.79 -17.44
N ALA A 10 1.58 18.19 -16.19
CA ALA A 10 0.53 18.79 -15.37
C ALA A 10 0.02 20.14 -15.92
N GLN A 11 0.68 20.68 -16.94
CA GLN A 11 0.23 21.87 -17.65
C GLN A 11 -0.79 21.56 -18.76
N GLN A 12 -1.03 20.30 -19.09
CA GLN A 12 -2.09 19.91 -20.02
C GLN A 12 -3.43 20.10 -19.32
N LYS A 13 -4.12 21.17 -19.67
CA LYS A 13 -5.45 21.44 -19.17
C LYS A 13 -6.47 20.65 -19.98
N MET A 14 -7.37 19.97 -19.28
CA MET A 14 -8.58 19.41 -19.87
C MET A 14 -9.70 20.44 -19.73
N THR A 15 -10.63 20.40 -20.67
CA THR A 15 -11.76 21.33 -20.67
C THR A 15 -13.07 20.52 -20.77
N LEU A 16 -14.02 20.79 -19.90
CA LEU A 16 -15.36 20.24 -20.03
C LEU A 16 -16.11 20.89 -21.21
N TRP A 17 -17.22 20.31 -21.58
CA TRP A 17 -18.07 20.80 -22.68
C TRP A 17 -18.55 22.25 -22.48
N ASP A 18 -18.69 22.70 -21.24
CA ASP A 18 -19.12 24.06 -20.88
C ASP A 18 -17.95 25.07 -20.84
N GLY A 19 -16.74 24.62 -21.14
CA GLY A 19 -15.52 25.43 -21.10
C GLY A 19 -14.82 25.48 -19.77
N THR A 20 -15.29 24.76 -18.74
CA THR A 20 -14.62 24.67 -17.44
C THR A 20 -13.27 23.99 -17.58
N GLU A 21 -12.21 24.66 -17.16
CA GLU A 21 -10.86 24.08 -17.14
C GLU A 21 -10.74 23.09 -15.97
N LEU A 22 -10.16 21.90 -16.26
CA LEU A 22 -9.83 20.88 -15.28
C LEU A 22 -8.33 20.74 -15.18
N GLU A 23 -7.83 20.73 -13.94
CA GLU A 23 -6.44 20.38 -13.66
C GLU A 23 -6.35 18.88 -13.35
N PRO A 24 -5.77 18.07 -14.26
CA PRO A 24 -5.64 16.63 -14.00
C PRO A 24 -4.63 16.38 -12.90
N ALA A 25 -5.01 15.60 -11.87
CA ALA A 25 -4.08 15.17 -10.86
C ALA A 25 -2.90 14.41 -11.49
N LEU A 26 -1.67 14.74 -11.10
CA LEU A 26 -0.44 14.18 -11.65
C LEU A 26 -0.30 14.35 -13.18
N GLY A 27 -1.03 15.28 -13.76
CA GLY A 27 -0.99 15.55 -15.19
C GLY A 27 -1.69 14.51 -16.08
N ILE A 28 -2.49 13.61 -15.51
CA ILE A 28 -3.14 12.50 -16.24
C ILE A 28 -4.63 12.45 -15.90
N GLY A 29 -5.48 12.37 -16.95
CA GLY A 29 -6.89 11.96 -16.82
C GLY A 29 -7.02 10.50 -17.23
N ALA A 30 -7.20 9.59 -16.27
CA ALA A 30 -7.18 8.15 -16.52
C ALA A 30 -8.57 7.52 -16.69
N PHE A 31 -9.64 8.15 -16.19
CA PHE A 31 -11.01 7.67 -16.38
C PHE A 31 -11.57 8.16 -17.72
N ALA A 32 -11.01 7.61 -18.79
CA ALA A 32 -11.35 7.95 -20.16
C ALA A 32 -10.97 6.80 -21.09
N GLU A 33 -11.66 6.65 -22.23
CA GLU A 33 -11.32 5.66 -23.25
C GLU A 33 -9.91 5.85 -23.81
N LYS A 34 -9.41 7.07 -23.80
CA LYS A 34 -8.07 7.44 -24.27
C LYS A 34 -7.47 8.50 -23.38
N THR A 35 -6.20 8.34 -23.06
CA THR A 35 -5.42 9.33 -22.31
C THR A 35 -4.12 9.64 -23.03
N LEU A 36 -3.61 10.85 -22.83
CA LEU A 36 -2.30 11.27 -23.32
C LEU A 36 -1.34 11.38 -22.15
N VAL A 37 -0.25 10.62 -22.21
CA VAL A 37 0.77 10.59 -21.16
C VAL A 37 2.16 10.79 -21.75
N ALA A 38 3.09 11.33 -20.99
CA ALA A 38 4.50 11.37 -21.40
C ALA A 38 5.07 9.95 -21.45
N ALA A 39 5.88 9.66 -22.46
CA ALA A 39 6.54 8.36 -22.59
C ALA A 39 7.37 7.97 -21.37
N GLY A 40 7.99 8.96 -20.67
CA GLY A 40 8.74 8.74 -19.46
C GLY A 40 7.91 8.33 -18.22
N GLN A 41 6.58 8.49 -18.29
CA GLN A 41 5.65 8.01 -17.24
C GLN A 41 5.18 6.57 -17.49
N CYS A 42 5.54 6.00 -18.64
CA CYS A 42 5.16 4.64 -19.00
C CYS A 42 6.28 3.66 -18.66
N THR A 43 5.92 2.54 -18.09
CA THR A 43 6.81 1.38 -17.94
C THR A 43 6.31 0.28 -18.86
N ARG A 44 7.16 -0.15 -19.79
CA ARG A 44 6.84 -1.26 -20.67
C ARG A 44 6.90 -2.57 -19.90
N ILE A 45 5.85 -3.36 -20.03
CA ILE A 45 5.78 -4.75 -19.54
C ILE A 45 5.90 -5.66 -20.75
N GLU A 46 6.84 -6.58 -20.70
CA GLU A 46 7.11 -7.52 -21.80
C GLU A 46 6.19 -8.76 -21.70
N GLY A 47 5.88 -9.35 -22.83
CA GLY A 47 5.08 -10.58 -23.00
C GLY A 47 3.60 -10.31 -23.17
N ASP A 48 2.91 -11.32 -23.71
CA ASP A 48 1.47 -11.28 -23.92
C ASP A 48 0.74 -11.52 -22.61
N MET A 49 -0.39 -10.84 -22.43
CA MET A 49 -1.29 -10.96 -21.30
C MET A 49 -2.71 -11.06 -21.80
N ASP A 50 -3.56 -11.81 -21.11
CA ASP A 50 -4.98 -11.76 -21.32
C ASP A 50 -5.62 -10.55 -20.59
N ARG A 51 -6.93 -10.37 -20.77
CA ARG A 51 -7.65 -9.23 -20.20
C ARG A 51 -7.64 -9.24 -18.66
N ASP A 52 -7.67 -10.40 -18.06
CA ASP A 52 -7.68 -10.54 -16.61
C ASP A 52 -6.32 -10.17 -16.01
N GLN A 53 -5.24 -10.65 -16.65
CA GLN A 53 -3.87 -10.28 -16.29
C GLN A 53 -3.62 -8.77 -16.44
N TYR A 54 -4.18 -8.12 -17.48
CA TYR A 54 -4.11 -6.66 -17.60
C TYR A 54 -4.81 -5.94 -16.45
N ALA A 55 -5.97 -6.44 -16.00
CA ALA A 55 -6.67 -5.87 -14.85
C ALA A 55 -5.83 -5.94 -13.57
N ALA A 56 -5.18 -7.08 -13.32
CA ALA A 56 -4.33 -7.30 -12.16
C ALA A 56 -3.03 -6.47 -12.22
N VAL A 57 -2.33 -6.48 -13.37
CA VAL A 57 -1.07 -5.74 -13.57
C VAL A 57 -1.31 -4.23 -13.57
N GLY A 58 -2.46 -3.75 -14.05
CA GLY A 58 -2.84 -2.34 -14.01
C GLY A 58 -2.89 -1.76 -12.58
N LEU A 59 -3.10 -2.60 -11.56
CA LEU A 59 -3.08 -2.18 -10.15
C LEU A 59 -1.68 -1.78 -9.64
N LEU A 60 -0.61 -2.15 -10.35
CA LEU A 60 0.76 -1.80 -9.97
C LEU A 60 1.03 -0.29 -10.06
N GLY A 61 0.18 0.49 -10.73
CA GLY A 61 0.40 1.92 -10.94
C GLY A 61 0.58 2.75 -9.68
N CYS A 62 -0.01 2.39 -8.55
CA CYS A 62 0.12 3.13 -7.29
C CYS A 62 0.08 2.23 -6.05
N GLY A 63 -1.11 1.93 -5.53
CA GLY A 63 -1.29 1.41 -4.17
C GLY A 63 -0.65 0.05 -3.91
N ILE A 64 -0.68 -0.87 -4.88
CA ILE A 64 -0.03 -2.18 -4.74
C ILE A 64 1.48 -2.01 -4.64
N THR A 65 2.06 -1.23 -5.54
CA THR A 65 3.51 -0.97 -5.55
C THR A 65 3.93 -0.20 -4.30
N ALA A 66 3.11 0.77 -3.83
CA ALA A 66 3.40 1.50 -2.59
C ALA A 66 3.45 0.55 -1.37
N GLY A 67 2.48 -0.35 -1.23
CA GLY A 67 2.44 -1.30 -0.12
C GLY A 67 3.57 -2.33 -0.19
N ILE A 68 3.75 -2.99 -1.33
CA ILE A 68 4.84 -3.97 -1.52
C ILE A 68 6.19 -3.30 -1.29
N GLY A 69 6.40 -2.11 -1.84
CA GLY A 69 7.65 -1.35 -1.69
C GLY A 69 7.87 -0.86 -0.26
N ALA A 70 6.80 -0.55 0.49
CA ALA A 70 6.92 -0.24 1.92
C ALA A 70 7.56 -1.39 2.70
N ALA A 71 7.25 -2.63 2.36
CA ALA A 71 7.89 -3.80 2.96
C ALA A 71 9.29 -4.06 2.37
N LEU A 72 9.40 -4.18 1.04
CA LEU A 72 10.63 -4.63 0.37
C LEU A 72 11.74 -3.57 0.39
N ASN A 73 11.41 -2.31 0.07
CA ASN A 73 12.41 -1.25 -0.13
C ASN A 73 12.59 -0.41 1.13
N THR A 74 11.50 0.25 1.61
CA THR A 74 11.60 1.17 2.76
C THR A 74 11.83 0.42 4.06
N GLY A 75 11.03 -0.61 4.33
CA GLY A 75 11.13 -1.50 5.48
C GLY A 75 12.34 -2.42 5.38
N ALA A 76 12.80 -2.72 4.16
CA ALA A 76 13.90 -3.63 3.90
C ALA A 76 13.75 -4.94 4.69
N VAL A 77 12.55 -5.51 4.65
CA VAL A 77 12.20 -6.76 5.34
C VAL A 77 13.13 -7.89 4.91
N ARG A 78 13.62 -8.64 5.86
CA ARG A 78 14.55 -9.75 5.65
C ARG A 78 13.88 -11.07 5.95
N ARG A 79 14.42 -12.11 5.39
CA ARG A 79 13.97 -13.48 5.68
C ARG A 79 14.06 -13.78 7.17
N GLY A 80 12.98 -14.32 7.72
CA GLY A 80 12.90 -14.71 9.12
C GLY A 80 12.46 -13.59 10.07
N GLU A 81 12.34 -12.34 9.62
CA GLU A 81 11.85 -11.24 10.44
C GLU A 81 10.34 -11.33 10.70
N SER A 82 9.91 -10.65 11.76
CA SER A 82 8.53 -10.38 12.11
C SER A 82 8.10 -9.02 11.56
N VAL A 83 6.91 -8.97 10.95
CA VAL A 83 6.33 -7.76 10.38
C VAL A 83 4.92 -7.58 10.89
N ALA A 84 4.59 -6.39 11.39
CA ALA A 84 3.21 -6.01 11.68
C ALA A 84 2.77 -4.92 10.70
N VAL A 85 1.55 -5.04 10.16
CA VAL A 85 0.94 -4.06 9.28
C VAL A 85 -0.34 -3.55 9.94
N ILE A 86 -0.39 -2.26 10.26
CA ILE A 86 -1.53 -1.59 10.86
C ILE A 86 -2.32 -0.89 9.75
N GLY A 87 -3.57 -1.30 9.59
CA GLY A 87 -4.45 -0.92 8.49
C GLY A 87 -4.33 -1.86 7.28
N CYS A 88 -5.37 -2.65 7.04
CA CYS A 88 -5.43 -3.65 5.96
C CYS A 88 -6.31 -3.20 4.78
N GLY A 89 -6.33 -1.91 4.47
CA GLY A 89 -6.86 -1.38 3.20
C GLY A 89 -5.99 -1.78 2.01
N GLY A 90 -6.29 -1.29 0.82
CA GLY A 90 -5.61 -1.71 -0.41
C GLY A 90 -4.07 -1.55 -0.40
N VAL A 91 -3.52 -0.59 0.35
CA VAL A 91 -2.05 -0.43 0.52
C VAL A 91 -1.52 -1.39 1.59
N GLY A 92 -2.25 -1.55 2.71
CA GLY A 92 -1.83 -2.42 3.81
C GLY A 92 -1.79 -3.88 3.42
N VAL A 93 -2.82 -4.41 2.74
CA VAL A 93 -2.79 -5.80 2.26
C VAL A 93 -1.68 -6.03 1.22
N ALA A 94 -1.31 -5.00 0.46
CA ALA A 94 -0.15 -5.07 -0.42
C ALA A 94 1.18 -5.08 0.37
N ALA A 95 1.25 -4.38 1.50
CA ALA A 95 2.40 -4.45 2.40
C ALA A 95 2.52 -5.84 3.05
N VAL A 96 1.39 -6.46 3.42
CA VAL A 96 1.35 -7.87 3.89
C VAL A 96 1.92 -8.81 2.83
N ALA A 97 1.44 -8.72 1.57
CA ALA A 97 1.97 -9.52 0.46
C ALA A 97 3.47 -9.26 0.23
N GLY A 98 3.90 -8.00 0.33
CA GLY A 98 5.31 -7.63 0.23
C GLY A 98 6.17 -8.23 1.34
N ALA A 99 5.68 -8.26 2.59
CA ALA A 99 6.37 -8.87 3.71
C ALA A 99 6.49 -10.40 3.53
N ALA A 100 5.43 -11.06 3.10
CA ALA A 100 5.44 -12.49 2.78
C ALA A 100 6.41 -12.79 1.62
N LEU A 101 6.39 -11.99 0.55
CA LEU A 101 7.31 -12.11 -0.58
C LEU A 101 8.77 -11.92 -0.16
N ALA A 102 9.07 -11.04 0.80
CA ALA A 102 10.41 -10.86 1.38
C ALA A 102 10.90 -12.06 2.18
N GLY A 103 9.98 -12.94 2.61
CA GLY A 103 10.28 -14.11 3.41
C GLY A 103 10.21 -13.87 4.92
N ALA A 104 9.41 -12.91 5.36
CA ALA A 104 9.05 -12.77 6.78
C ALA A 104 8.39 -14.06 7.28
N THR A 105 8.71 -14.49 8.50
CA THR A 105 8.14 -15.71 9.10
C THR A 105 6.91 -15.45 9.94
N THR A 106 6.80 -14.22 10.43
CA THR A 106 5.63 -13.74 11.18
C THR A 106 5.13 -12.48 10.51
N VAL A 107 3.93 -12.53 9.93
CA VAL A 107 3.27 -11.38 9.30
C VAL A 107 1.94 -11.17 10.00
N ILE A 108 1.83 -10.09 10.75
CA ILE A 108 0.68 -9.75 11.58
C ILE A 108 -0.10 -8.63 10.88
N ALA A 109 -1.34 -8.92 10.49
CA ALA A 109 -2.27 -7.95 9.94
C ALA A 109 -3.17 -7.40 11.05
N VAL A 110 -3.26 -6.07 11.18
CA VAL A 110 -4.07 -5.39 12.19
C VAL A 110 -5.08 -4.48 11.52
N ASP A 111 -6.37 -4.66 11.77
CA ASP A 111 -7.45 -3.79 11.30
C ASP A 111 -8.66 -3.93 12.25
N VAL A 112 -9.63 -3.04 12.13
CA VAL A 112 -10.92 -3.12 12.82
C VAL A 112 -11.99 -3.87 12.02
N ASP A 113 -11.70 -4.24 10.79
CA ASP A 113 -12.61 -4.84 9.82
C ASP A 113 -12.20 -6.28 9.52
N GLY A 114 -13.02 -7.24 9.98
CA GLY A 114 -12.77 -8.67 9.78
C GLY A 114 -12.70 -9.10 8.31
N GLN A 115 -13.37 -8.41 7.38
CA GLN A 115 -13.27 -8.74 5.95
C GLN A 115 -11.89 -8.37 5.39
N LYS A 116 -11.33 -7.25 5.83
CA LYS A 116 -9.97 -6.84 5.45
C LYS A 116 -8.92 -7.77 6.05
N LEU A 117 -9.13 -8.21 7.30
CA LEU A 117 -8.27 -9.20 7.94
C LEU A 117 -8.29 -10.54 7.18
N ALA A 118 -9.47 -11.02 6.78
CA ALA A 118 -9.59 -12.21 5.95
C ALA A 118 -8.92 -12.08 4.57
N ALA A 119 -8.93 -10.87 3.99
CA ALA A 119 -8.18 -10.60 2.76
C ALA A 119 -6.66 -10.62 2.99
N ALA A 120 -6.20 -10.08 4.12
CA ALA A 120 -4.79 -10.11 4.50
C ALA A 120 -4.26 -11.53 4.71
N GLU A 121 -5.05 -12.43 5.31
CA GLU A 121 -4.70 -13.85 5.43
C GLU A 121 -4.47 -14.50 4.06
N ARG A 122 -5.36 -14.28 3.10
CA ARG A 122 -5.19 -14.80 1.74
C ARG A 122 -3.94 -14.28 1.04
N LEU A 123 -3.48 -13.09 1.41
CA LEU A 123 -2.31 -12.43 0.83
C LEU A 123 -1.01 -12.64 1.64
N GLY A 124 -1.05 -13.52 2.65
CA GLY A 124 0.16 -13.98 3.32
C GLY A 124 0.33 -13.54 4.78
N ALA A 125 -0.69 -12.95 5.42
CA ALA A 125 -0.65 -12.76 6.85
C ALA A 125 -0.68 -14.13 7.56
N THR A 126 0.21 -14.30 8.54
CA THR A 126 0.27 -15.51 9.37
C THR A 126 -0.62 -15.37 10.60
N HIS A 127 -0.92 -14.14 10.99
CA HIS A 127 -1.77 -13.80 12.14
C HIS A 127 -2.60 -12.57 11.81
N THR A 128 -3.79 -12.49 12.38
CA THR A 128 -4.67 -11.33 12.31
C THR A 128 -5.02 -10.84 13.70
N VAL A 129 -5.18 -9.53 13.85
CA VAL A 129 -5.57 -8.86 15.08
C VAL A 129 -6.70 -7.90 14.78
N ASP A 130 -7.88 -8.16 15.35
CA ASP A 130 -8.98 -7.20 15.37
C ASP A 130 -8.72 -6.18 16.47
N SER A 131 -8.33 -4.97 16.07
CA SER A 131 -8.01 -3.89 17.01
C SER A 131 -9.24 -3.18 17.56
N SER A 132 -10.44 -3.56 17.16
CA SER A 132 -11.69 -3.16 17.82
C SER A 132 -11.96 -3.96 19.09
N GLU A 133 -11.40 -5.16 19.22
CA GLU A 133 -11.64 -6.09 20.31
C GLU A 133 -10.47 -6.17 21.31
N ARG A 134 -9.24 -5.85 20.85
CA ARG A 134 -8.03 -5.95 21.68
C ARG A 134 -6.99 -4.90 21.32
N ASP A 135 -6.13 -4.56 22.29
CA ASP A 135 -5.02 -3.64 22.08
C ASP A 135 -4.03 -4.17 21.03
N ALA A 136 -3.78 -3.37 20.01
CA ALA A 136 -2.93 -3.74 18.88
C ALA A 136 -1.46 -3.95 19.32
N VAL A 137 -0.94 -3.08 20.19
CA VAL A 137 0.46 -3.13 20.65
C VAL A 137 0.70 -4.37 21.49
N GLU A 138 -0.19 -4.64 22.45
CA GLU A 138 -0.12 -5.84 23.29
C GLU A 138 -0.21 -7.11 22.44
N ALA A 139 -1.15 -7.16 21.49
CA ALA A 139 -1.33 -8.30 20.60
C ALA A 139 -0.09 -8.58 19.73
N ILE A 140 0.50 -7.52 19.14
CA ILE A 140 1.72 -7.65 18.35
C ILE A 140 2.86 -8.18 19.21
N ARG A 141 3.04 -7.65 20.42
CA ARG A 141 4.08 -8.11 21.35
C ARG A 141 3.88 -9.58 21.75
N GLU A 142 2.66 -9.99 22.08
CA GLU A 142 2.37 -11.40 22.38
C GLU A 142 2.77 -12.34 21.24
N LEU A 143 2.42 -11.97 20.00
CA LEU A 143 2.72 -12.75 18.79
C LEU A 143 4.21 -12.76 18.40
N THR A 144 5.00 -11.86 19.00
CA THR A 144 6.44 -11.71 18.77
C THR A 144 7.28 -12.02 20.01
N GLY A 145 6.76 -12.86 20.92
CA GLY A 145 7.49 -13.32 22.11
C GLY A 145 7.72 -12.24 23.17
N GLY A 146 6.92 -11.18 23.20
CA GLY A 146 6.97 -10.09 24.16
C GLY A 146 7.86 -8.90 23.75
N HIS A 147 8.53 -8.98 22.61
CA HIS A 147 9.52 -7.98 22.18
C HIS A 147 8.94 -6.90 21.27
N GLY A 148 7.97 -7.23 20.42
CA GLY A 148 7.48 -6.40 19.32
C GLY A 148 7.98 -6.89 17.96
N ALA A 149 7.53 -6.26 16.88
CA ALA A 149 7.89 -6.67 15.53
C ALA A 149 9.20 -5.98 15.05
N ASP A 150 10.02 -6.69 14.28
CA ASP A 150 11.23 -6.14 13.65
C ASP A 150 10.90 -4.97 12.70
N VAL A 151 9.74 -5.06 12.03
CA VAL A 151 9.22 -4.02 11.14
C VAL A 151 7.75 -3.79 11.44
N VAL A 152 7.35 -2.55 11.67
CA VAL A 152 5.94 -2.17 11.75
C VAL A 152 5.63 -1.17 10.65
N ILE A 153 4.59 -1.47 9.87
CA ILE A 153 4.15 -0.65 8.73
C ILE A 153 2.81 -0.01 9.09
N ASP A 154 2.78 1.30 9.21
CA ASP A 154 1.53 2.06 9.36
C ASP A 154 1.00 2.42 7.97
N ALA A 155 -0.11 1.78 7.59
CA ALA A 155 -0.80 1.99 6.33
C ALA A 155 -2.10 2.82 6.47
N VAL A 156 -2.32 3.41 7.64
CA VAL A 156 -3.47 4.30 7.93
C VAL A 156 -3.05 5.76 7.86
N GLY A 157 -2.01 6.16 8.59
CA GLY A 157 -1.48 7.52 8.57
C GLY A 157 -2.20 8.49 9.51
N VAL A 158 -2.74 8.03 10.63
CA VAL A 158 -3.26 8.90 11.70
C VAL A 158 -2.34 8.86 12.92
N ALA A 159 -2.41 9.88 13.77
CA ALA A 159 -1.54 9.99 14.94
C ALA A 159 -1.58 8.77 15.85
N GLU A 160 -2.78 8.20 16.04
CA GLU A 160 -2.99 7.03 16.90
C GLU A 160 -2.29 5.78 16.33
N THR A 161 -2.51 5.45 15.06
CA THR A 161 -1.89 4.26 14.44
C THR A 161 -0.39 4.39 14.32
N PHE A 162 0.11 5.61 14.09
CA PHE A 162 1.55 5.86 14.12
C PHE A 162 2.14 5.63 15.52
N ARG A 163 1.47 6.07 16.59
CA ARG A 163 1.89 5.81 17.97
C ARG A 163 1.90 4.31 18.25
N GLN A 164 0.82 3.61 17.93
CA GLN A 164 0.75 2.15 18.06
C GLN A 164 1.89 1.45 17.29
N ALA A 165 2.15 1.88 16.06
CA ALA A 165 3.25 1.35 15.26
C ALA A 165 4.62 1.64 15.89
N PHE A 166 4.79 2.82 16.49
CA PHE A 166 6.01 3.19 17.20
C PHE A 166 6.25 2.30 18.43
N GLU A 167 5.22 2.05 19.21
CA GLU A 167 5.28 1.27 20.45
C GLU A 167 5.35 -0.25 20.20
N ALA A 168 4.75 -0.74 19.12
CA ALA A 168 4.71 -2.17 18.78
C ALA A 168 6.02 -2.70 18.16
N ARG A 169 7.01 -1.83 17.90
CA ARG A 169 8.33 -2.25 17.39
C ARG A 169 9.14 -2.94 18.45
N ASP A 170 9.96 -3.89 18.03
CA ASP A 170 11.08 -4.35 18.86
C ASP A 170 12.15 -3.24 19.01
N LEU A 171 13.02 -3.39 19.98
CA LEU A 171 14.20 -2.52 20.15
C LEU A 171 15.04 -2.54 18.87
N ALA A 172 15.45 -1.35 18.41
CA ALA A 172 16.10 -1.14 17.11
C ALA A 172 15.24 -1.53 15.88
N GLY A 173 13.95 -1.81 16.05
CA GLY A 173 13.00 -2.10 14.96
C GLY A 173 12.77 -0.91 14.03
N ARG A 174 12.15 -1.18 12.89
CA ARG A 174 11.88 -0.18 11.85
C ARG A 174 10.38 0.14 11.80
N LEU A 175 10.04 1.43 11.91
CA LEU A 175 8.71 1.94 11.61
C LEU A 175 8.68 2.47 10.19
N VAL A 176 7.73 2.03 9.39
CA VAL A 176 7.48 2.51 8.04
C VAL A 176 6.12 3.19 7.97
N LEU A 177 6.09 4.47 7.63
CA LEU A 177 4.85 5.22 7.39
C LEU A 177 4.55 5.24 5.90
N VAL A 178 3.54 4.49 5.47
CA VAL A 178 3.04 4.47 4.09
C VAL A 178 1.62 5.04 3.96
N GLY A 179 0.85 5.05 5.06
CA GLY A 179 -0.40 5.80 5.15
C GLY A 179 -0.13 7.29 5.02
N VAL A 180 -0.93 7.99 4.20
CA VAL A 180 -0.74 9.42 3.96
C VAL A 180 -1.47 10.21 5.06
N PRO A 181 -0.74 10.92 5.95
CA PRO A 181 -1.39 11.69 6.99
C PRO A 181 -2.06 12.95 6.43
N ASN A 182 -3.10 13.41 7.11
CA ASN A 182 -3.63 14.74 6.82
C ASN A 182 -2.58 15.81 7.15
N PRO A 183 -2.54 16.92 6.40
CA PRO A 183 -1.54 17.99 6.60
C PRO A 183 -1.46 18.54 8.03
N ASP A 184 -2.57 18.54 8.76
CA ASP A 184 -2.67 19.08 10.13
C ASP A 184 -2.48 17.96 11.20
N THR A 185 -2.07 16.75 10.80
CA THR A 185 -1.82 15.67 11.75
C THR A 185 -0.50 15.93 12.49
N GLU A 186 -0.60 16.10 13.79
CA GLU A 186 0.55 16.26 14.68
C GLU A 186 0.62 15.13 15.70
N LEU A 187 1.82 14.73 16.07
CA LEU A 187 2.11 13.76 17.10
C LEU A 187 3.30 14.20 17.94
N THR A 188 3.14 14.20 19.26
CA THR A 188 4.23 14.41 20.19
C THR A 188 4.75 13.06 20.69
N LEU A 189 6.06 12.85 20.55
CA LEU A 189 6.77 11.69 21.09
C LEU A 189 7.74 12.14 22.20
N ASP A 190 7.86 11.36 23.26
CA ASP A 190 8.88 11.59 24.28
C ASP A 190 10.27 11.24 23.71
N LEU A 191 11.21 12.17 23.82
CA LEU A 191 12.58 11.96 23.30
C LEU A 191 13.31 10.84 24.04
N ALA A 192 12.99 10.58 25.32
CA ALA A 192 13.56 9.48 26.05
C ALA A 192 13.06 8.12 25.51
N GLU A 193 11.80 8.04 25.13
CA GLU A 193 11.24 6.85 24.45
C GLU A 193 11.88 6.66 23.09
N VAL A 194 11.98 7.71 22.27
CA VAL A 194 12.65 7.65 20.95
C VAL A 194 14.08 7.14 21.11
N PHE A 195 14.82 7.65 22.10
CA PHE A 195 16.19 7.24 22.35
C PHE A 195 16.27 5.78 22.83
N SER A 196 15.39 5.36 23.75
CA SER A 196 15.44 4.02 24.35
C SER A 196 15.01 2.92 23.37
N HIS A 197 14.04 3.17 22.48
CA HIS A 197 13.66 2.22 21.45
C HIS A 197 14.70 2.09 20.34
N GLY A 198 15.44 3.14 20.03
CA GLY A 198 16.38 3.14 18.90
C GLY A 198 15.69 2.90 17.57
N GLY A 199 16.39 2.25 16.65
CA GLY A 199 15.85 1.87 15.35
C GLY A 199 15.65 3.04 14.38
N SER A 200 14.63 2.97 13.54
CA SER A 200 14.37 4.02 12.55
C SER A 200 12.87 4.23 12.28
N VAL A 201 12.54 5.47 11.91
CA VAL A 201 11.25 5.87 11.34
C VAL A 201 11.50 6.31 9.91
N ARG A 202 10.80 5.72 8.95
CA ARG A 202 10.98 5.96 7.53
C ARG A 202 9.64 6.21 6.83
N PRO A 203 9.45 7.36 6.19
CA PRO A 203 8.31 7.55 5.30
C PRO A 203 8.53 6.76 4.01
N ALA A 204 7.49 6.07 3.55
CA ALA A 204 7.49 5.26 2.34
C ALA A 204 6.66 5.95 1.25
N TRP A 205 7.19 7.00 0.67
CA TRP A 205 6.52 7.63 -0.46
C TRP A 205 6.58 6.70 -1.68
N TYR A 206 5.41 6.24 -2.15
CA TYR A 206 5.31 5.30 -3.25
C TYR A 206 6.12 4.00 -3.03
N GLY A 207 6.35 3.61 -1.75
CA GLY A 207 7.13 2.44 -1.40
C GLY A 207 8.61 2.50 -1.83
N ASP A 208 9.18 3.69 -2.04
CA ASP A 208 10.53 3.90 -2.59
C ASP A 208 10.78 3.11 -3.88
N CYS A 209 9.72 2.92 -4.66
CA CYS A 209 9.77 2.15 -5.90
C CYS A 209 10.25 2.99 -7.09
N LEU A 210 10.92 2.31 -7.99
CA LEU A 210 11.27 2.79 -9.32
C LEU A 210 10.49 1.96 -10.35
N PRO A 211 9.44 2.50 -11.01
CA PRO A 211 8.57 1.72 -11.88
C PRO A 211 9.30 0.90 -12.95
N SER A 212 10.31 1.48 -13.58
CA SER A 212 11.10 0.79 -14.62
C SER A 212 11.88 -0.43 -14.12
N ARG A 213 12.18 -0.50 -12.82
CA ARG A 213 12.83 -1.63 -12.16
C ARG A 213 11.81 -2.58 -11.56
N ASP A 214 10.85 -2.02 -10.81
CA ASP A 214 10.03 -2.80 -9.90
C ASP A 214 8.79 -3.41 -10.58
N PHE A 215 8.18 -2.74 -11.57
CA PHE A 215 7.04 -3.30 -12.28
C PHE A 215 7.38 -4.59 -13.01
N PRO A 216 8.44 -4.66 -13.84
CA PRO A 216 8.83 -5.92 -14.46
C PRO A 216 9.11 -7.03 -13.43
N MET A 217 9.81 -6.70 -12.34
CA MET A 217 10.11 -7.65 -11.27
C MET A 217 8.82 -8.19 -10.61
N LEU A 218 7.87 -7.32 -10.29
CA LEU A 218 6.59 -7.73 -9.67
C LEU A 218 5.74 -8.57 -10.63
N VAL A 219 5.73 -8.24 -11.92
CA VAL A 219 5.07 -9.05 -12.95
C VAL A 219 5.71 -10.43 -13.08
N ASP A 220 7.04 -10.53 -12.97
CA ASP A 220 7.72 -11.81 -12.96
C ASP A 220 7.36 -12.63 -11.71
N GLN A 221 7.26 -12.01 -10.52
CA GLN A 221 6.78 -12.72 -9.32
C GLN A 221 5.33 -13.19 -9.47
N TYR A 222 4.47 -12.41 -10.11
CA TYR A 222 3.10 -12.80 -10.45
C TYR A 222 3.06 -14.00 -11.40
N ARG A 223 3.81 -13.95 -12.50
CA ARG A 223 3.91 -15.06 -13.46
C ARG A 223 4.47 -16.34 -12.86
N LEU A 224 5.34 -16.22 -11.87
CA LEU A 224 5.91 -17.35 -11.12
C LEU A 224 4.95 -17.88 -10.02
N GLY A 225 3.77 -17.28 -9.85
CA GLY A 225 2.81 -17.64 -8.80
C GLY A 225 3.28 -17.34 -7.38
N ARG A 226 4.23 -16.42 -7.22
CA ARG A 226 4.77 -16.00 -5.91
C ARG A 226 4.09 -14.75 -5.35
N LEU A 227 3.43 -14.00 -6.20
CA LEU A 227 2.63 -12.83 -5.88
C LEU A 227 1.28 -12.99 -6.58
N ASP A 228 0.21 -13.07 -5.84
CA ASP A 228 -1.14 -13.18 -6.38
C ASP A 228 -1.72 -11.78 -6.60
N LEU A 229 -1.51 -11.22 -7.79
CA LEU A 229 -2.09 -9.92 -8.15
C LEU A 229 -3.60 -10.00 -8.41
N ASP A 230 -4.12 -11.15 -8.81
CA ASP A 230 -5.55 -11.35 -9.07
C ASP A 230 -6.37 -11.21 -7.78
N ALA A 231 -5.81 -11.64 -6.65
CA ALA A 231 -6.47 -11.54 -5.35
C ALA A 231 -6.73 -10.09 -4.90
N PHE A 232 -6.07 -9.10 -5.50
CA PHE A 232 -6.33 -7.69 -5.23
C PHE A 232 -7.50 -7.12 -6.05
N VAL A 233 -7.88 -7.75 -7.16
CA VAL A 233 -9.02 -7.32 -7.99
C VAL A 233 -10.31 -7.82 -7.35
N THR A 234 -10.91 -7.00 -6.50
CA THR A 234 -12.15 -7.38 -5.80
C THR A 234 -13.35 -7.33 -6.72
N GLU A 235 -13.39 -6.34 -7.60
CA GLU A 235 -14.47 -6.14 -8.57
C GLU A 235 -13.94 -5.47 -9.84
N ARG A 236 -14.67 -5.64 -10.95
CA ARG A 236 -14.41 -5.00 -12.23
C ARG A 236 -15.59 -4.12 -12.60
N THR A 237 -15.29 -2.99 -13.24
CA THR A 237 -16.29 -2.03 -13.69
C THR A 237 -15.88 -1.47 -15.06
N ASP A 238 -16.76 -0.69 -15.66
CA ASP A 238 -16.54 0.10 -16.88
C ASP A 238 -16.71 1.60 -16.60
N LEU A 239 -16.49 2.42 -17.63
CA LEU A 239 -16.62 3.88 -17.51
C LEU A 239 -18.05 4.34 -17.22
N GLU A 240 -19.06 3.60 -17.67
CA GLU A 240 -20.47 3.97 -17.51
C GLU A 240 -20.89 3.89 -16.03
N HIS A 241 -20.27 2.93 -15.28
CA HIS A 241 -20.58 2.68 -13.88
C HIS A 241 -19.53 3.27 -12.90
N ILE A 242 -18.71 4.21 -13.37
CA ILE A 242 -17.61 4.76 -12.55
C ILE A 242 -18.10 5.44 -11.26
N ASN A 243 -19.25 6.11 -11.28
CA ASN A 243 -19.80 6.77 -10.09
C ASN A 243 -20.24 5.75 -9.04
N GLU A 244 -20.87 4.65 -9.44
CA GLU A 244 -21.21 3.54 -8.56
C GLU A 244 -19.96 2.89 -7.94
N ALA A 245 -18.89 2.80 -8.73
CA ALA A 245 -17.59 2.30 -8.24
C ALA A 245 -17.01 3.20 -7.14
N PHE A 246 -17.11 4.53 -7.27
CA PHE A 246 -16.71 5.47 -6.23
C PHE A 246 -17.57 5.36 -4.97
N GLU A 247 -18.88 5.15 -5.11
CA GLU A 247 -19.77 4.93 -3.97
C GLU A 247 -19.38 3.67 -3.19
N LYS A 248 -19.17 2.54 -3.86
CA LYS A 248 -18.69 1.29 -3.24
C LYS A 248 -17.34 1.46 -2.53
N MET A 249 -16.43 2.23 -3.12
CA MET A 249 -15.14 2.53 -2.49
C MET A 249 -15.32 3.38 -1.23
N ALA A 250 -16.22 4.36 -1.25
CA ALA A 250 -16.52 5.20 -0.09
C ALA A 250 -17.15 4.42 1.06
N GLU A 251 -17.97 3.41 0.75
CA GLU A 251 -18.57 2.48 1.72
C GLU A 251 -17.54 1.49 2.30
N GLY A 252 -16.38 1.35 1.69
CA GLY A 252 -15.35 0.39 2.10
C GLY A 252 -15.67 -1.07 1.78
N SER A 253 -16.69 -1.32 0.96
CA SER A 253 -17.16 -2.67 0.59
C SER A 253 -16.22 -3.40 -0.37
N VAL A 254 -15.26 -2.71 -0.96
CA VAL A 254 -14.30 -3.24 -1.93
C VAL A 254 -12.87 -2.82 -1.59
N LEU A 255 -11.89 -3.71 -1.80
CA LEU A 255 -10.47 -3.39 -1.64
C LEU A 255 -9.95 -2.62 -2.85
N ARG A 256 -10.24 -3.12 -4.04
CA ARG A 256 -9.82 -2.57 -5.33
C ARG A 256 -10.84 -2.86 -6.41
N LEU A 257 -11.20 -1.83 -7.16
CA LEU A 257 -11.95 -1.93 -8.39
C LEU A 257 -11.00 -1.74 -9.58
N SER A 258 -11.10 -2.60 -10.57
CA SER A 258 -10.38 -2.47 -11.82
C SER A 258 -11.33 -2.00 -12.91
N LEU A 259 -11.00 -0.90 -13.57
CA LEU A 259 -11.72 -0.38 -14.73
C LEU A 259 -11.17 -1.05 -15.99
N ILE A 260 -12.01 -1.75 -16.75
CA ILE A 260 -11.62 -2.54 -17.93
C ILE A 260 -12.60 -2.41 -19.11
#